data_719f225a78d887be57761381e6349fa2
#
_entry.id   719f225a78d887be57761381e6349fa2
#
_cell.length_a   1.000
_cell.length_b   1.000
_cell.length_c   1.000
_cell.angle_alpha   90.00
_cell.angle_beta   90.00
_cell.angle_gamma   90.00
#
_symmetry.space_group_name_H-M   'P 1'
#
loop_
_entity.id
_entity.type
_entity.pdbx_description
1 polymer ?
#
loop_
_entity_poly.entity_id
_entity_poly.type
_entity_poly.pdbx_seq_one_letter_code
_entity_poly.pdbx_strand_id
1 'polypeptide(L)'
;MSAQKRTPVKREPKKEKVVENTLTSSREVKDKVELKPHQKPVSNFLRQNDISIILSGAGCAKDFVQMYRAIEGLKNKEFERIVITKPIIELGASVGFLPGLEEKFENYLRSFYNTIDKIVGKESANAIKAKVQFEHIGFQRGNTFPEHSVIILSEVQNMTAHEAISYVSRLPESSKMFVNGDWAQSDLGAKSGLNIFLECMSGVNGVGIAILDPKIHQMRRKIINDIADNYLKILKRQGKFVDLDKSKFEFVEL
;
A
#
# COMPACT_ATOMS: atom_id res chain seq x y z
N MET A 1 19.71 70.71 -1.54
CA MET A 1 19.66 69.39 -2.21
C MET A 1 18.58 68.55 -1.53
N SER A 2 17.46 68.38 -2.22
CA SER A 2 16.20 67.84 -1.68
C SER A 2 16.19 66.31 -1.87
N ALA A 3 16.05 65.56 -0.77
CA ALA A 3 15.94 64.10 -0.78
C ALA A 3 14.47 63.72 -0.98
N GLN A 4 14.15 63.14 -2.13
CA GLN A 4 12.83 62.57 -2.43
C GLN A 4 12.63 61.26 -1.65
N LYS A 5 11.62 61.25 -0.77
CA LYS A 5 11.11 60.04 -0.09
C LYS A 5 10.31 59.22 -1.10
N ARG A 6 10.78 57.98 -1.37
CA ARG A 6 10.01 56.99 -2.11
C ARG A 6 8.98 56.32 -1.20
N THR A 7 7.70 56.44 -1.54
CA THR A 7 6.57 55.74 -0.92
C THR A 7 6.58 54.27 -1.25
N PRO A 8 6.34 53.33 -0.30
CA PRO A 8 6.26 51.90 -0.60
C PRO A 8 4.94 51.56 -1.29
N VAL A 9 5.05 50.85 -2.42
CA VAL A 9 3.91 50.32 -3.17
C VAL A 9 3.35 49.12 -2.38
N LYS A 10 2.09 49.24 -1.91
CA LYS A 10 1.32 48.13 -1.35
C LYS A 10 1.05 47.11 -2.46
N ARG A 11 1.63 45.93 -2.36
CA ARG A 11 1.24 44.74 -3.16
C ARG A 11 -0.03 44.18 -2.55
N GLU A 12 -1.11 44.17 -3.29
CA GLU A 12 -2.33 43.44 -2.97
C GLU A 12 -2.03 41.91 -2.99
N PRO A 13 -2.59 41.10 -2.04
CA PRO A 13 -2.43 39.67 -2.07
C PRO A 13 -3.18 39.09 -3.27
N LYS A 14 -2.47 38.34 -4.13
CA LYS A 14 -3.08 37.52 -5.17
C LYS A 14 -4.05 36.53 -4.51
N LYS A 15 -5.33 36.66 -4.81
CA LYS A 15 -6.35 35.64 -4.48
C LYS A 15 -5.96 34.35 -5.18
N GLU A 16 -5.48 33.38 -4.42
CA GLU A 16 -5.42 31.99 -4.87
C GLU A 16 -6.86 31.56 -5.20
N LYS A 17 -7.07 31.21 -6.47
CA LYS A 17 -8.28 30.52 -6.89
C LYS A 17 -8.23 29.13 -6.29
N VAL A 18 -8.96 28.94 -5.21
CA VAL A 18 -9.36 27.61 -4.75
C VAL A 18 -10.20 27.02 -5.89
N VAL A 19 -9.60 26.12 -6.66
CA VAL A 19 -10.33 25.32 -7.64
C VAL A 19 -11.08 24.28 -6.81
N GLU A 20 -12.30 24.58 -6.41
CA GLU A 20 -13.28 23.58 -5.99
C GLU A 20 -13.52 22.66 -7.21
N ASN A 21 -12.77 21.57 -7.27
CA ASN A 21 -13.08 20.43 -8.12
C ASN A 21 -14.30 19.71 -7.53
N THR A 22 -15.46 20.33 -7.65
CA THR A 22 -16.74 19.64 -7.51
C THR A 22 -16.79 18.59 -8.62
N LEU A 23 -16.79 17.31 -8.21
CA LEU A 23 -17.13 16.16 -9.05
C LEU A 23 -18.61 16.23 -9.52
N THR A 24 -18.95 17.29 -10.27
CA THR A 24 -20.24 17.45 -10.93
C THR A 24 -20.06 17.37 -12.44
N SER A 25 -19.60 16.21 -12.90
CA SER A 25 -20.04 15.65 -14.18
C SER A 25 -19.86 14.14 -14.07
N SER A 26 -20.97 13.43 -14.15
CA SER A 26 -21.13 11.99 -14.10
C SER A 26 -20.54 11.29 -15.34
N ARG A 27 -19.23 11.43 -15.55
CA ARG A 27 -18.50 10.45 -16.35
C ARG A 27 -18.21 9.29 -15.43
N GLU A 28 -19.00 8.21 -15.54
CA GLU A 28 -18.70 6.93 -14.92
C GLU A 28 -17.25 6.57 -15.22
N VAL A 29 -16.43 6.48 -14.17
CA VAL A 29 -15.05 5.98 -14.29
C VAL A 29 -15.14 4.50 -14.59
N LYS A 30 -15.01 4.13 -15.87
CA LYS A 30 -15.03 2.72 -16.29
C LYS A 30 -13.66 2.11 -16.10
N ASP A 31 -13.64 0.85 -15.63
CA ASP A 31 -12.41 0.10 -15.59
C ASP A 31 -11.96 -0.25 -17.01
N LYS A 32 -10.68 -0.03 -17.28
CA LYS A 32 -10.06 -0.40 -18.55
C LYS A 32 -9.63 -1.87 -18.55
N VAL A 33 -9.47 -2.47 -17.37
CA VAL A 33 -8.97 -3.83 -17.18
C VAL A 33 -9.92 -4.57 -16.25
N GLU A 34 -10.31 -5.78 -16.62
CA GLU A 34 -11.04 -6.70 -15.75
C GLU A 34 -10.08 -7.62 -14.99
N LEU A 35 -10.50 -8.04 -13.80
CA LEU A 35 -9.77 -9.04 -13.03
C LEU A 35 -9.80 -10.39 -13.75
N LYS A 36 -8.65 -11.04 -13.81
CA LYS A 36 -8.56 -12.43 -14.29
C LYS A 36 -9.31 -13.39 -13.37
N PRO A 37 -9.74 -14.56 -13.85
CA PRO A 37 -10.53 -15.51 -13.07
C PRO A 37 -9.92 -15.82 -11.69
N HIS A 38 -8.61 -16.07 -11.62
CA HIS A 38 -7.89 -16.35 -10.37
C HIS A 38 -7.73 -15.14 -9.44
N GLN A 39 -7.92 -13.92 -9.92
CA GLN A 39 -7.86 -12.70 -9.11
C GLN A 39 -9.20 -12.35 -8.44
N LYS A 40 -10.31 -12.88 -8.96
CA LYS A 40 -11.66 -12.63 -8.43
C LYS A 40 -11.84 -13.16 -7.00
N PRO A 41 -11.41 -14.39 -6.65
CA PRO A 41 -11.44 -14.86 -5.26
C PRO A 41 -10.66 -13.95 -4.30
N VAL A 42 -9.49 -13.44 -4.72
CA VAL A 42 -8.68 -12.51 -3.93
C VAL A 42 -9.42 -11.18 -3.69
N SER A 43 -10.08 -10.63 -4.73
CA SER A 43 -10.89 -9.42 -4.59
C SER A 43 -12.10 -9.63 -3.66
N ASN A 44 -12.74 -10.79 -3.72
CA ASN A 44 -13.84 -11.13 -2.82
C ASN A 44 -13.36 -11.28 -1.37
N PHE A 45 -12.20 -11.89 -1.15
CA PHE A 45 -11.57 -11.99 0.17
C PHE A 45 -11.31 -10.60 0.78
N LEU A 46 -10.80 -9.65 0.00
CA LEU A 46 -10.60 -8.25 0.41
C LEU A 46 -11.92 -7.53 0.75
N ARG A 47 -13.03 -7.94 0.13
CA ARG A 47 -14.35 -7.36 0.41
C ARG A 47 -14.95 -7.86 1.71
N GLN A 48 -14.74 -9.13 2.04
CA GLN A 48 -15.38 -9.82 3.17
C GLN A 48 -14.79 -9.45 4.53
N ASN A 49 -13.50 -9.08 4.59
CA ASN A 49 -12.82 -8.80 5.84
C ASN A 49 -12.61 -7.30 6.04
N ASP A 50 -12.51 -6.87 7.30
CA ASP A 50 -12.13 -5.50 7.66
C ASP A 50 -10.63 -5.31 7.54
N ILE A 51 -9.86 -6.33 7.96
CA ILE A 51 -8.42 -6.41 7.75
C ILE A 51 -8.13 -7.67 6.94
N SER A 52 -7.58 -7.48 5.74
CA SER A 52 -7.20 -8.58 4.85
C SER A 52 -5.68 -8.62 4.70
N ILE A 53 -5.06 -9.74 5.08
CA ILE A 53 -3.62 -9.95 4.95
C ILE A 53 -3.38 -10.92 3.81
N ILE A 54 -2.68 -10.49 2.76
CA ILE A 54 -2.36 -11.29 1.58
C ILE A 54 -0.85 -11.53 1.53
N LEU A 55 -0.46 -12.78 1.64
CA LEU A 55 0.92 -13.21 1.55
C LEU A 55 1.16 -13.94 0.22
N SER A 56 2.22 -13.59 -0.46
CA SER A 56 2.63 -14.30 -1.69
C SER A 56 4.09 -14.04 -2.00
N GLY A 57 4.66 -14.90 -2.81
CA GLY A 57 5.92 -14.58 -3.49
C GLY A 57 5.79 -13.41 -4.48
N ALA A 58 6.91 -12.97 -4.97
CA ALA A 58 6.96 -11.88 -5.95
C ALA A 58 6.21 -12.23 -7.24
N GLY A 59 5.47 -11.26 -7.78
CA GLY A 59 4.82 -11.40 -9.09
C GLY A 59 3.41 -11.98 -9.08
N CYS A 60 2.82 -12.24 -7.91
CA CYS A 60 1.43 -12.70 -7.80
C CYS A 60 0.38 -11.58 -7.90
N ALA A 61 0.76 -10.38 -8.32
CA ALA A 61 -0.13 -9.24 -8.55
C ALA A 61 -0.96 -8.80 -7.34
N LYS A 62 -0.50 -9.06 -6.10
CA LYS A 62 -1.21 -8.66 -4.86
C LYS A 62 -1.52 -7.17 -4.81
N ASP A 63 -0.53 -6.30 -5.08
CA ASP A 63 -0.74 -4.84 -5.09
C ASP A 63 -1.76 -4.40 -6.15
N PHE A 64 -1.78 -5.08 -7.29
CA PHE A 64 -2.74 -4.79 -8.36
C PHE A 64 -4.18 -5.09 -7.92
N VAL A 65 -4.43 -6.26 -7.31
CA VAL A 65 -5.78 -6.66 -6.89
C VAL A 65 -6.24 -5.79 -5.71
N GLN A 66 -5.35 -5.45 -4.78
CA GLN A 66 -5.66 -4.54 -3.68
C GLN A 66 -6.03 -3.14 -4.19
N MET A 67 -5.25 -2.59 -5.13
CA MET A 67 -5.55 -1.29 -5.74
C MET A 67 -6.85 -1.33 -6.55
N TYR A 68 -7.08 -2.42 -7.30
CA TYR A 68 -8.34 -2.62 -8.04
C TYR A 68 -9.55 -2.57 -7.11
N ARG A 69 -9.50 -3.32 -5.99
CA ARG A 69 -10.59 -3.35 -5.00
C ARG A 69 -10.75 -2.00 -4.29
N ALA A 70 -9.66 -1.31 -3.98
CA ALA A 70 -9.70 0.03 -3.39
C ALA A 70 -10.38 1.05 -4.33
N ILE A 71 -10.06 1.01 -5.63
CA ILE A 71 -10.70 1.86 -6.64
C ILE A 71 -12.19 1.51 -6.79
N GLU A 72 -12.53 0.23 -6.79
CA GLU A 72 -13.92 -0.23 -6.80
C GLU A 72 -14.69 0.35 -5.61
N GLY A 73 -14.12 0.30 -4.40
CA GLY A 73 -14.72 0.87 -3.20
C GLY A 73 -14.92 2.39 -3.29
N LEU A 74 -13.95 3.14 -3.87
CA LEU A 74 -14.13 4.57 -4.14
C LEU A 74 -15.28 4.85 -5.12
N LYS A 75 -15.42 4.02 -6.16
CA LYS A 75 -16.50 4.17 -7.17
C LYS A 75 -17.88 3.87 -6.56
N ASN A 76 -17.95 2.88 -5.70
CA ASN A 76 -19.14 2.47 -4.99
C ASN A 76 -19.44 3.34 -3.74
N LYS A 77 -18.61 4.35 -3.46
CA LYS A 77 -18.71 5.21 -2.28
C LYS A 77 -18.63 4.45 -0.94
N GLU A 78 -17.97 3.29 -0.93
CA GLU A 78 -17.61 2.57 0.29
C GLU A 78 -16.50 3.31 1.04
N PHE A 79 -15.61 3.97 0.29
CA PHE A 79 -14.50 4.77 0.81
C PHE A 79 -14.47 6.14 0.13
N GLU A 80 -13.91 7.12 0.83
CA GLU A 80 -13.67 8.47 0.30
C GLU A 80 -12.25 8.64 -0.22
N ARG A 81 -11.29 7.85 0.30
CA ARG A 81 -9.87 7.94 -0.03
C ARG A 81 -9.13 6.62 0.08
N ILE A 82 -7.98 6.55 -0.54
CA ILE A 82 -7.02 5.45 -0.44
C ILE A 82 -5.79 5.98 0.29
N VAL A 83 -5.41 5.35 1.40
CA VAL A 83 -4.17 5.64 2.11
C VAL A 83 -3.17 4.54 1.81
N ILE A 84 -2.02 4.90 1.27
CA ILE A 84 -0.94 3.95 0.98
C ILE A 84 0.15 4.16 2.02
N THR A 85 0.56 3.09 2.68
CA THR A 85 1.66 3.11 3.63
C THR A 85 2.61 1.95 3.37
N LYS A 86 3.90 2.20 3.53
CA LYS A 86 4.97 1.22 3.31
C LYS A 86 6.11 1.51 4.27
N PRO A 87 6.74 0.48 4.87
CA PRO A 87 7.96 0.66 5.63
C PRO A 87 9.06 1.21 4.72
N ILE A 88 9.77 2.22 5.19
CA ILE A 88 10.98 2.69 4.53
C ILE A 88 12.15 2.00 5.21
N ILE A 89 12.78 1.11 4.44
CA ILE A 89 14.00 0.47 4.88
C ILE A 89 15.14 1.34 4.41
N GLU A 90 15.92 1.77 5.37
CA GLU A 90 17.17 2.43 5.08
C GLU A 90 18.27 1.40 4.89
N LEU A 91 18.82 1.42 3.71
CA LEU A 91 20.07 0.73 3.45
C LEU A 91 21.21 1.52 4.12
N GLY A 92 21.47 1.24 5.41
CA GLY A 92 22.75 1.51 6.00
C GLY A 92 22.94 2.70 6.94
N ALA A 93 21.92 3.47 7.34
CA ALA A 93 22.06 4.47 8.40
C ALA A 93 20.71 4.85 9.03
N SER A 94 20.67 5.17 10.33
CA SER A 94 19.48 5.69 10.98
C SER A 94 19.11 7.05 10.38
N VAL A 95 17.89 7.18 9.86
CA VAL A 95 17.43 8.44 9.25
C VAL A 95 17.15 9.47 10.32
N GLY A 96 18.07 10.42 10.43
CA GLY A 96 17.70 11.77 10.80
C GLY A 96 16.91 12.41 9.65
N PHE A 97 16.31 13.55 9.87
CA PHE A 97 15.61 14.35 8.87
C PHE A 97 16.42 14.44 7.55
N LEU A 98 16.00 13.71 6.50
CA LEU A 98 16.71 13.68 5.24
C LEU A 98 16.13 14.71 4.27
N PRO A 99 16.93 15.61 3.74
CA PRO A 99 16.60 16.31 2.49
C PRO A 99 16.40 15.29 1.37
N GLY A 100 15.34 15.40 0.59
CA GLY A 100 15.02 14.47 -0.51
C GLY A 100 14.09 13.31 -0.14
N LEU A 101 13.48 13.32 1.03
CA LEU A 101 12.45 12.35 1.41
C LEU A 101 11.28 12.39 0.41
N GLU A 102 10.88 13.57 -0.04
CA GLU A 102 9.81 13.78 -1.02
C GLU A 102 10.09 13.08 -2.37
N GLU A 103 11.31 13.17 -2.90
CA GLU A 103 11.68 12.47 -4.14
C GLU A 103 11.62 10.94 -4.02
N LYS A 104 12.01 10.40 -2.87
CA LYS A 104 11.87 8.96 -2.59
C LYS A 104 10.42 8.55 -2.54
N PHE A 105 9.55 9.36 -1.94
CA PHE A 105 8.10 9.14 -1.92
C PHE A 105 7.49 9.19 -3.30
N GLU A 106 7.87 10.14 -4.15
CA GLU A 106 7.39 10.23 -5.52
C GLU A 106 7.71 8.95 -6.32
N ASN A 107 8.89 8.37 -6.16
CA ASN A 107 9.26 7.12 -6.81
C ASN A 107 8.40 5.94 -6.32
N TYR A 108 8.05 5.87 -5.03
CA TYR A 108 7.13 4.87 -4.50
C TYR A 108 5.71 5.06 -5.05
N LEU A 109 5.20 6.28 -5.01
CA LEU A 109 3.88 6.61 -5.54
C LEU A 109 3.75 6.32 -7.04
N ARG A 110 4.84 6.49 -7.80
CA ARG A 110 4.85 6.22 -9.24
C ARG A 110 4.39 4.80 -9.58
N SER A 111 4.77 3.79 -8.79
CA SER A 111 4.34 2.40 -9.03
C SER A 111 2.84 2.23 -8.83
N PHE A 112 2.28 2.86 -7.81
CA PHE A 112 0.83 2.85 -7.53
C PHE A 112 0.07 3.68 -8.56
N TYR A 113 0.56 4.86 -8.93
CA TYR A 113 -0.05 5.69 -9.97
C TYR A 113 -0.06 4.98 -11.34
N ASN A 114 1.02 4.28 -11.70
CA ASN A 114 1.05 3.44 -12.90
C ASN A 114 0.01 2.30 -12.83
N THR A 115 -0.25 1.76 -11.64
CA THR A 115 -1.27 0.73 -11.44
C THR A 115 -2.67 1.31 -11.60
N ILE A 116 -2.93 2.52 -11.06
CA ILE A 116 -4.18 3.25 -11.26
C ILE A 116 -4.41 3.54 -12.75
N ASP A 117 -3.38 4.04 -13.46
CA ASP A 117 -3.44 4.31 -14.91
C ASP A 117 -3.80 3.07 -15.72
N LYS A 118 -3.29 1.89 -15.30
CA LYS A 118 -3.63 0.61 -15.95
C LYS A 118 -5.08 0.21 -15.69
N ILE A 119 -5.59 0.39 -14.47
CA ILE A 119 -6.93 -0.04 -14.08
C ILE A 119 -8.00 0.82 -14.76
N VAL A 120 -7.93 2.14 -14.62
CA VAL A 120 -9.01 3.04 -15.07
C VAL A 120 -8.68 3.81 -16.36
N GLY A 121 -7.45 3.70 -16.87
CA GLY A 121 -6.97 4.50 -18.00
C GLY A 121 -6.55 5.92 -17.57
N LYS A 122 -5.63 6.52 -18.33
CA LYS A 122 -5.01 7.81 -18.00
C LYS A 122 -6.01 8.95 -17.86
N GLU A 123 -7.07 8.95 -18.64
CA GLU A 123 -8.10 9.99 -18.65
C GLU A 123 -8.87 10.07 -17.32
N SER A 124 -9.20 8.91 -16.74
CA SER A 124 -9.93 8.81 -15.47
C SER A 124 -9.01 8.77 -14.24
N ALA A 125 -7.73 8.51 -14.43
CA ALA A 125 -6.79 8.28 -13.36
C ALA A 125 -6.58 9.49 -12.43
N ASN A 126 -6.63 10.71 -12.96
CA ASN A 126 -6.39 11.93 -12.18
C ASN A 126 -7.42 12.11 -11.06
N ALA A 127 -8.69 11.76 -11.31
CA ALA A 127 -9.75 11.82 -10.30
C ALA A 127 -9.51 10.81 -9.15
N ILE A 128 -8.98 9.63 -9.47
CA ILE A 128 -8.61 8.62 -8.47
C ILE A 128 -7.34 9.05 -7.72
N LYS A 129 -6.29 9.49 -8.45
CA LYS A 129 -5.02 9.93 -7.86
C LYS A 129 -5.20 11.09 -6.86
N ALA A 130 -6.16 11.99 -7.11
CA ALA A 130 -6.50 13.07 -6.19
C ALA A 130 -7.06 12.59 -4.84
N LYS A 131 -7.53 11.32 -4.77
CA LYS A 131 -8.04 10.69 -3.55
C LYS A 131 -7.02 9.75 -2.89
N VAL A 132 -5.80 9.66 -3.42
CA VAL A 132 -4.72 8.85 -2.86
C VAL A 132 -3.87 9.72 -1.95
N GLN A 133 -3.68 9.26 -0.72
CA GLN A 133 -2.77 9.84 0.27
C GLN A 133 -1.66 8.84 0.53
N PHE A 134 -0.45 9.34 0.69
CA PHE A 134 0.67 8.52 1.13
C PHE A 134 1.04 8.92 2.56
N GLU A 135 1.15 7.92 3.43
CA GLU A 135 1.53 8.13 4.81
C GLU A 135 2.79 7.34 5.18
N HIS A 136 3.73 8.04 5.78
CA HIS A 136 4.97 7.43 6.21
C HIS A 136 4.84 6.85 7.62
N ILE A 137 5.34 5.63 7.80
CA ILE A 137 5.33 4.91 9.07
C ILE A 137 5.92 5.73 10.24
N GLY A 138 6.97 6.48 10.02
CA GLY A 138 7.64 7.27 11.07
C GLY A 138 6.86 8.47 11.61
N PHE A 139 5.92 9.04 10.83
CA PHE A 139 5.20 10.27 11.20
C PHE A 139 3.82 10.02 11.84
N GLN A 140 3.37 8.78 11.89
CA GLN A 140 2.05 8.40 12.36
C GLN A 140 1.95 8.18 13.88
N ARG A 141 3.02 8.41 14.65
CA ARG A 141 2.96 8.25 16.11
C ARG A 141 1.98 9.25 16.71
N GLY A 142 0.82 8.76 17.18
CA GLY A 142 -0.21 9.54 17.86
C GLY A 142 -1.44 9.90 17.00
N ASN A 143 -1.46 9.61 15.69
CA ASN A 143 -2.60 9.88 14.81
C ASN A 143 -3.32 8.58 14.41
N THR A 144 -4.63 8.62 14.25
CA THR A 144 -5.44 7.57 13.60
C THR A 144 -5.47 7.81 12.09
N PHE A 145 -5.73 6.77 11.32
CA PHE A 145 -6.02 6.93 9.89
C PHE A 145 -7.29 7.75 9.68
N PRO A 146 -7.44 8.41 8.53
CA PRO A 146 -8.68 9.11 8.21
C PRO A 146 -9.86 8.15 8.13
N GLU A 147 -11.02 8.59 8.62
CA GLU A 147 -12.29 7.88 8.49
C GLU A 147 -12.66 7.61 7.02
N HIS A 148 -13.51 6.62 6.79
CA HIS A 148 -14.01 6.23 5.46
C HIS A 148 -12.88 5.99 4.43
N SER A 149 -11.79 5.36 4.89
CA SER A 149 -10.61 5.08 4.09
C SER A 149 -10.41 3.60 3.82
N VAL A 150 -9.75 3.28 2.72
CA VAL A 150 -9.08 1.99 2.57
C VAL A 150 -7.58 2.20 2.68
N ILE A 151 -6.97 1.52 3.64
CA ILE A 151 -5.54 1.59 3.92
C ILE A 151 -4.85 0.42 3.23
N ILE A 152 -3.84 0.68 2.41
CA ILE A 152 -2.99 -0.35 1.81
C ILE A 152 -1.64 -0.31 2.52
N LEU A 153 -1.40 -1.29 3.41
CA LEU A 153 -0.12 -1.50 4.07
C LEU A 153 0.70 -2.52 3.28
N SER A 154 1.69 -2.02 2.55
CA SER A 154 2.51 -2.83 1.65
C SER A 154 3.85 -3.22 2.31
N GLU A 155 4.37 -4.40 1.96
CA GLU A 155 5.68 -4.90 2.38
C GLU A 155 5.82 -5.12 3.90
N VAL A 156 4.78 -5.66 4.54
CA VAL A 156 4.74 -5.85 6.01
C VAL A 156 5.88 -6.73 6.54
N GLN A 157 6.49 -7.60 5.72
CA GLN A 157 7.66 -8.39 6.11
C GLN A 157 8.88 -7.53 6.49
N ASN A 158 8.86 -6.26 6.11
CA ASN A 158 9.90 -5.30 6.40
C ASN A 158 9.57 -4.41 7.61
N MET A 159 8.69 -4.89 8.48
CA MET A 159 8.33 -4.26 9.75
C MET A 159 8.68 -5.17 10.92
N THR A 160 8.96 -4.56 12.07
CA THR A 160 8.91 -5.27 13.34
C THR A 160 7.46 -5.57 13.72
N ALA A 161 7.22 -6.58 14.55
CA ALA A 161 5.86 -6.89 15.01
C ALA A 161 5.20 -5.70 15.72
N HIS A 162 5.97 -4.96 16.53
CA HIS A 162 5.48 -3.77 17.21
C HIS A 162 5.02 -2.67 16.25
N GLU A 163 5.78 -2.41 15.19
CA GLU A 163 5.39 -1.46 14.15
C GLU A 163 4.12 -1.90 13.45
N ALA A 164 4.05 -3.16 12.96
CA ALA A 164 2.90 -3.68 12.25
C ALA A 164 1.61 -3.61 13.10
N ILE A 165 1.66 -4.06 14.35
CA ILE A 165 0.53 -3.99 15.29
C ILE A 165 0.15 -2.53 15.59
N SER A 166 1.14 -1.65 15.81
CA SER A 166 0.89 -0.22 16.03
C SER A 166 0.17 0.45 14.85
N TYR A 167 0.38 -0.06 13.63
CA TYR A 167 -0.33 0.44 12.45
C TYR A 167 -1.78 -0.06 12.39
N VAL A 168 -1.96 -1.35 12.56
CA VAL A 168 -3.29 -1.97 12.54
C VAL A 168 -4.19 -1.37 13.62
N SER A 169 -3.65 -1.10 14.81
CA SER A 169 -4.43 -0.51 15.94
C SER A 169 -4.95 0.91 15.69
N ARG A 170 -4.60 1.53 14.57
CA ARG A 170 -5.06 2.88 14.17
C ARG A 170 -6.16 2.87 13.12
N LEU A 171 -6.64 1.68 12.75
CA LEU A 171 -7.72 1.55 11.79
C LEU A 171 -9.03 2.06 12.39
N PRO A 172 -9.68 3.08 11.80
CA PRO A 172 -11.00 3.52 12.21
C PRO A 172 -12.07 2.48 11.88
N GLU A 173 -13.15 2.46 12.62
CA GLU A 173 -14.27 1.52 12.44
C GLU A 173 -14.92 1.63 11.05
N SER A 174 -14.95 2.83 10.47
CA SER A 174 -15.52 3.09 9.14
C SER A 174 -14.57 2.74 7.97
N SER A 175 -13.43 2.11 8.24
CA SER A 175 -12.35 1.90 7.27
C SER A 175 -11.96 0.44 7.14
N LYS A 176 -11.25 0.09 6.06
CA LYS A 176 -10.68 -1.25 5.85
C LYS A 176 -9.19 -1.17 5.64
N MET A 177 -8.48 -2.26 5.98
CA MET A 177 -7.04 -2.36 5.77
C MET A 177 -6.68 -3.58 4.90
N PHE A 178 -5.94 -3.34 3.84
CA PHE A 178 -5.38 -4.35 2.97
C PHE A 178 -3.87 -4.43 3.21
N VAL A 179 -3.44 -5.49 3.87
CA VAL A 179 -2.03 -5.73 4.17
C VAL A 179 -1.45 -6.68 3.14
N ASN A 180 -0.25 -6.44 2.67
CA ASN A 180 0.46 -7.42 1.86
C ASN A 180 1.90 -7.61 2.29
N GLY A 181 2.44 -8.80 2.02
CA GLY A 181 3.81 -9.15 2.31
C GLY A 181 4.33 -10.26 1.41
N ASP A 182 5.65 -10.31 1.35
CA ASP A 182 6.41 -11.39 0.71
C ASP A 182 7.49 -11.86 1.68
N TRP A 183 7.23 -12.97 2.38
CA TRP A 183 8.18 -13.49 3.39
C TRP A 183 9.56 -13.80 2.83
N ALA A 184 9.64 -14.05 1.52
CA ALA A 184 10.89 -14.34 0.81
C ALA A 184 11.75 -13.09 0.54
N GLN A 185 11.16 -11.90 0.64
CA GLN A 185 11.81 -10.61 0.36
C GLN A 185 11.95 -9.74 1.62
N SER A 186 12.18 -10.35 2.77
CA SER A 186 12.44 -9.58 3.99
C SER A 186 13.86 -9.05 4.01
N ASP A 187 14.01 -7.73 4.02
CA ASP A 187 15.29 -7.06 4.21
C ASP A 187 15.74 -7.09 5.68
N LEU A 188 14.81 -7.34 6.61
CA LEU A 188 15.10 -7.49 8.04
C LEU A 188 15.59 -8.89 8.40
N GLY A 189 15.41 -9.89 7.53
CA GLY A 189 15.75 -11.28 7.80
C GLY A 189 15.12 -11.77 9.12
N ALA A 190 15.93 -12.30 10.04
CA ALA A 190 15.48 -12.80 11.34
C ALA A 190 14.84 -11.74 12.27
N LYS A 191 15.02 -10.45 11.96
CA LYS A 191 14.38 -9.35 12.71
C LYS A 191 12.99 -9.00 12.20
N SER A 192 12.53 -9.62 11.11
CA SER A 192 11.17 -9.44 10.61
C SER A 192 10.15 -9.86 11.67
N GLY A 193 9.18 -8.99 11.92
CA GLY A 193 8.08 -9.28 12.83
C GLY A 193 6.94 -10.06 12.19
N LEU A 194 7.08 -10.51 10.93
CA LEU A 194 5.96 -11.06 10.15
C LEU A 194 5.28 -12.24 10.86
N ASN A 195 6.03 -13.25 11.32
CA ASN A 195 5.44 -14.42 11.97
C ASN A 195 4.66 -14.06 13.25
N ILE A 196 5.23 -13.18 14.09
CA ILE A 196 4.57 -12.70 15.31
C ILE A 196 3.31 -11.88 14.95
N PHE A 197 3.41 -11.04 13.93
CA PHE A 197 2.26 -10.27 13.43
C PHE A 197 1.12 -11.18 12.99
N LEU A 198 1.39 -12.21 12.20
CA LEU A 198 0.39 -13.16 11.72
C LEU A 198 -0.24 -13.97 12.86
N GLU A 199 0.58 -14.40 13.82
CA GLU A 199 0.09 -15.08 15.03
C GLU A 199 -0.85 -14.19 15.85
N CYS A 200 -0.53 -12.90 16.01
CA CYS A 200 -1.39 -11.95 16.69
C CYS A 200 -2.72 -11.66 15.95
N MET A 201 -2.72 -11.75 14.63
CA MET A 201 -3.89 -11.46 13.80
C MET A 201 -4.80 -12.67 13.60
N SER A 202 -4.28 -13.87 13.84
CA SER A 202 -4.99 -15.14 13.63
C SER A 202 -6.21 -15.29 14.55
N GLY A 203 -7.32 -15.77 14.00
CA GLY A 203 -8.55 -16.03 14.76
C GLY A 203 -9.32 -14.79 15.23
N VAL A 204 -8.85 -13.58 14.88
CA VAL A 204 -9.55 -12.34 15.23
C VAL A 204 -10.73 -12.12 14.27
N ASN A 205 -11.93 -11.87 14.82
CA ASN A 205 -13.13 -11.62 14.01
C ASN A 205 -12.94 -10.38 13.12
N GLY A 206 -13.32 -10.47 11.85
CA GLY A 206 -13.11 -9.41 10.85
C GLY A 206 -11.70 -9.40 10.21
N VAL A 207 -10.80 -10.28 10.67
CA VAL A 207 -9.46 -10.44 10.09
C VAL A 207 -9.40 -11.69 9.24
N GLY A 208 -8.86 -11.57 8.02
CA GLY A 208 -8.57 -12.71 7.16
C GLY A 208 -7.09 -12.74 6.75
N ILE A 209 -6.50 -13.93 6.74
CA ILE A 209 -5.15 -14.18 6.23
C ILE A 209 -5.26 -15.11 5.04
N ALA A 210 -4.68 -14.72 3.90
CA ALA A 210 -4.64 -15.52 2.68
C ALA A 210 -3.21 -15.70 2.17
N ILE A 211 -2.91 -16.89 1.69
CA ILE A 211 -1.67 -17.19 0.99
C ILE A 211 -2.01 -17.50 -0.46
N LEU A 212 -1.43 -16.75 -1.40
CA LEU A 212 -1.63 -16.99 -2.82
C LEU A 212 -0.68 -18.08 -3.31
N ASP A 213 -1.24 -19.11 -3.96
CA ASP A 213 -0.42 -20.15 -4.62
C ASP A 213 0.32 -19.53 -5.82
N PRO A 214 1.67 -19.54 -5.83
CA PRO A 214 2.45 -19.04 -6.96
C PRO A 214 2.16 -19.77 -8.27
N LYS A 215 1.71 -21.02 -8.24
CA LYS A 215 1.37 -21.78 -9.46
C LYS A 215 0.14 -21.21 -10.16
N ILE A 216 -0.78 -20.62 -9.41
CA ILE A 216 -2.04 -20.06 -9.90
C ILE A 216 -1.89 -18.57 -10.22
N HIS A 217 -1.26 -17.83 -9.30
CA HIS A 217 -1.24 -16.36 -9.30
C HIS A 217 -0.03 -15.73 -9.97
N GLN A 218 0.96 -16.52 -10.40
CA GLN A 218 2.17 -15.98 -11.00
C GLN A 218 1.92 -15.29 -12.32
N MET A 219 2.28 -14.01 -12.40
CA MET A 219 2.12 -13.14 -13.57
C MET A 219 3.41 -12.88 -14.33
N ARG A 220 4.55 -13.30 -13.78
CA ARG A 220 5.87 -13.12 -14.41
C ARG A 220 6.18 -14.26 -15.36
N ARG A 221 7.14 -14.02 -16.26
CA ARG A 221 7.67 -15.08 -17.14
C ARG A 221 8.36 -16.16 -16.30
N LYS A 222 8.22 -17.41 -16.71
CA LYS A 222 8.79 -18.58 -16.00
C LYS A 222 10.28 -18.38 -15.63
N ILE A 223 11.08 -17.88 -16.56
CA ILE A 223 12.52 -17.64 -16.31
C ILE A 223 12.77 -16.72 -15.09
N ILE A 224 11.91 -15.73 -14.86
CA ILE A 224 12.06 -14.82 -13.71
C ILE A 224 11.74 -15.55 -12.40
N ASN A 225 10.78 -16.47 -12.43
CA ASN A 225 10.45 -17.31 -11.29
C ASN A 225 11.57 -18.28 -10.96
N ASP A 226 12.13 -18.93 -12.00
CA ASP A 226 13.26 -19.87 -11.84
C ASP A 226 14.48 -19.15 -11.21
N ILE A 227 14.75 -17.90 -11.60
CA ILE A 227 15.79 -17.06 -10.99
C ILE A 227 15.46 -16.74 -9.53
N ALA A 228 14.22 -16.35 -9.22
CA ALA A 228 13.79 -16.06 -7.85
C ALA A 228 13.91 -17.30 -6.95
N ASP A 229 13.47 -18.47 -7.43
CA ASP A 229 13.56 -19.74 -6.70
C ASP A 229 15.02 -20.12 -6.42
N ASN A 230 15.91 -19.92 -7.38
CA ASN A 230 17.34 -20.18 -7.18
C ASN A 230 17.94 -19.21 -6.13
N TYR A 231 17.56 -17.94 -6.16
CA TYR A 231 17.98 -16.97 -5.15
C TYR A 231 17.51 -17.37 -3.75
N LEU A 232 16.24 -17.79 -3.60
CA LEU A 232 15.70 -18.29 -2.32
C LEU A 232 16.45 -19.51 -1.80
N LYS A 233 16.82 -20.48 -2.67
CA LYS A 233 17.63 -21.63 -2.29
C LYS A 233 19.01 -21.21 -1.74
N ILE A 234 19.59 -20.15 -2.31
CA ILE A 234 20.87 -19.58 -1.85
C ILE A 234 20.71 -18.95 -0.47
N LEU A 235 19.67 -18.12 -0.29
CA LEU A 235 19.40 -17.48 1.00
C LEU A 235 19.15 -18.50 2.12
N LYS A 236 18.39 -19.56 1.85
CA LYS A 236 18.16 -20.69 2.79
C LYS A 236 19.47 -21.35 3.20
N ARG A 237 20.35 -21.66 2.24
CA ARG A 237 21.67 -22.25 2.53
C ARG A 237 22.56 -21.32 3.37
N GLN A 238 22.39 -20.00 3.25
CA GLN A 238 23.15 -19.02 4.01
C GLN A 238 22.52 -18.68 5.37
N GLY A 239 21.40 -19.30 5.76
CA GLY A 239 20.67 -18.98 6.98
C GLY A 239 20.09 -17.55 7.02
N LYS A 240 19.96 -16.91 5.85
CA LYS A 240 19.43 -15.54 5.71
C LYS A 240 17.93 -15.51 5.39
N PHE A 241 17.33 -16.66 5.23
CA PHE A 241 15.92 -16.79 4.92
C PHE A 241 15.15 -17.27 6.16
N VAL A 242 14.07 -16.59 6.48
CA VAL A 242 13.14 -16.99 7.54
C VAL A 242 11.89 -17.55 6.88
N ASP A 243 11.65 -18.84 7.05
CA ASP A 243 10.43 -19.48 6.55
C ASP A 243 9.20 -18.95 7.31
N LEU A 244 8.07 -18.90 6.62
CA LEU A 244 6.78 -18.60 7.20
C LEU A 244 6.34 -19.80 8.06
N ASP A 245 6.12 -19.57 9.36
CA ASP A 245 5.66 -20.61 10.28
C ASP A 245 4.13 -20.77 10.21
N LYS A 246 3.68 -21.48 9.19
CA LYS A 246 2.26 -21.72 8.92
C LYS A 246 1.52 -22.48 10.02
N SER A 247 2.23 -23.06 11.00
CA SER A 247 1.61 -23.76 12.11
C SER A 247 1.02 -22.83 13.18
N LYS A 248 1.38 -21.55 13.13
CA LYS A 248 1.05 -20.56 14.16
C LYS A 248 -0.13 -19.68 13.85
N PHE A 249 -0.72 -19.77 12.66
CA PHE A 249 -1.85 -18.94 12.29
C PHE A 249 -2.79 -19.65 11.31
N GLU A 250 -4.07 -19.27 11.39
CA GLU A 250 -5.08 -19.74 10.45
C GLU A 250 -5.03 -18.93 9.15
N PHE A 251 -5.14 -19.60 8.01
CA PHE A 251 -5.14 -18.94 6.71
C PHE A 251 -5.96 -19.74 5.69
N VAL A 252 -6.31 -19.08 4.59
CA VAL A 252 -6.91 -19.69 3.40
C VAL A 252 -5.90 -19.68 2.25
N GLU A 253 -5.87 -20.75 1.47
CA GLU A 253 -5.14 -20.75 0.20
C GLU A 253 -6.08 -20.28 -0.92
N LEU A 254 -5.66 -19.27 -1.67
CA LEU A 254 -6.39 -18.68 -2.78
C LEU A 254 -5.64 -18.88 -4.09
#